data_5d85bec0ae32e4c378140a46368e689b
#
_entry.id   5d85bec0ae32e4c378140a46368e689b
#
_cell.length_a   1.000
_cell.length_b   1.000
_cell.length_c   1.000
_cell.angle_alpha   90.00
_cell.angle_beta   90.00
_cell.angle_gamma   90.00
#
_symmetry.space_group_name_H-M   'P 1'
#
loop_
_entity.id
_entity.type
_entity.pdbx_description
1 polymer ?
#
loop_
_entity_poly.entity_id
_entity_poly.type
_entity_poly.pdbx_seq_one_letter_code
_entity_poly.pdbx_strand_id
1 'polypeptide(L)'
;MILSNPTNPQSPQFRVLTDPQCAELYHAALECLQRVGIQVHNPAARNLLKRHGATMEDHIVRLPEKLVEQAIHTTPHEYTVWGRDDRYAMQVALDHVHFGPGPTCTYFVDPDTGERRKARRGDAGLTARVCDALPNIDYVMGLSLFDDVTPALSPVYEFAEELENTSKPIVAWANSPESFLDIYQMAIAVAGAESALREKPVFAYFTTYESPLKLANEPLANLMQAAERGIPSVCLGGPTVGLESPFTGASALTLYLASALGALTVVQLHVPGAPMAIGGLPSMMDLRTARPAYGSPEASLHGAAAADLARHLGLPFMGTAGASEAKRVDAQAGVEAALQVMLSALSGASLVHDVGFLDCADIGSLSYLVLADEIIGMTKRVMRGIEVNADTIMLDLIERVGPGGLFLNQARSASLCRKEAWVPSVLDRDPYNIWERKGSQTTEQALTAKLMRILGTHRPAPLAADAQKKISDILRLAEEREVKRQDG
;
A
#
# COMPACT_ATOMS: atom_id res chain seq x y z
N MET A 1 -14.68 -6.65 15.68
CA MET A 1 -14.03 -6.69 14.36
C MET A 1 -13.71 -5.26 13.96
N ILE A 2 -12.50 -4.96 13.56
CA ILE A 2 -12.13 -3.68 12.96
C ILE A 2 -12.50 -3.80 11.49
N LEU A 3 -13.47 -2.99 11.08
CA LEU A 3 -13.96 -3.01 9.71
C LEU A 3 -12.99 -2.30 8.78
N SER A 4 -13.00 -2.68 7.50
CA SER A 4 -12.38 -1.94 6.39
C SER A 4 -12.85 -0.47 6.38
N ASN A 5 -12.11 0.36 5.67
CA ASN A 5 -12.44 1.78 5.47
C ASN A 5 -13.22 1.97 4.16
N PRO A 6 -14.53 1.68 4.13
CA PRO A 6 -15.31 1.80 2.91
C PRO A 6 -15.50 3.27 2.53
N THR A 7 -15.49 3.55 1.25
CA THR A 7 -16.12 4.75 0.72
C THR A 7 -17.63 4.51 0.64
N ASN A 8 -18.41 5.56 0.62
CA ASN A 8 -19.86 5.46 0.47
C ASN A 8 -20.35 6.46 -0.61
N PRO A 9 -21.61 6.38 -1.06
CA PRO A 9 -22.12 7.30 -2.10
C PRO A 9 -22.05 8.79 -1.72
N GLN A 10 -21.86 9.10 -0.44
CA GLN A 10 -21.73 10.46 0.08
C GLN A 10 -20.26 10.91 0.19
N SER A 11 -19.31 9.99 -0.02
CA SER A 11 -17.88 10.33 -0.03
C SER A 11 -17.56 11.21 -1.23
N PRO A 12 -16.84 12.33 -1.03
CA PRO A 12 -16.27 13.08 -2.15
C PRO A 12 -15.40 12.16 -3.01
N GLN A 13 -15.45 12.37 -4.32
CA GLN A 13 -14.64 11.59 -5.26
C GLN A 13 -13.80 12.54 -6.11
N PHE A 14 -12.56 12.13 -6.35
CA PHE A 14 -11.66 12.81 -7.29
C PHE A 14 -11.51 11.94 -8.54
N ARG A 15 -11.83 12.49 -9.69
CA ARG A 15 -11.76 11.83 -10.99
C ARG A 15 -10.92 12.66 -11.94
N VAL A 16 -9.98 12.02 -12.61
CA VAL A 16 -9.07 12.63 -13.58
C VAL A 16 -9.52 12.33 -15.00
N LEU A 17 -9.94 11.09 -15.24
CA LEU A 17 -10.33 10.60 -16.55
C LEU A 17 -11.85 10.42 -16.65
N THR A 18 -12.39 10.76 -17.81
CA THR A 18 -13.75 10.38 -18.20
C THR A 18 -13.80 8.92 -18.68
N ASP A 19 -14.97 8.30 -18.66
CA ASP A 19 -15.12 6.91 -19.14
C ASP A 19 -14.64 6.73 -20.60
N PRO A 20 -14.92 7.64 -21.56
CA PRO A 20 -14.33 7.55 -22.91
C PRO A 20 -12.80 7.61 -22.92
N GLN A 21 -12.17 8.43 -22.07
CA GLN A 21 -10.71 8.49 -21.97
C GLN A 21 -10.14 7.23 -21.36
N CYS A 22 -10.80 6.63 -20.36
CA CYS A 22 -10.42 5.33 -19.82
C CYS A 22 -10.48 4.25 -20.90
N ALA A 23 -11.55 4.21 -21.70
CA ALA A 23 -11.70 3.26 -22.80
C ALA A 23 -10.60 3.45 -23.86
N GLU A 24 -10.27 4.70 -24.22
CA GLU A 24 -9.21 5.01 -25.20
C GLU A 24 -7.83 4.52 -24.71
N LEU A 25 -7.48 4.79 -23.45
CA LEU A 25 -6.21 4.31 -22.86
C LEU A 25 -6.18 2.79 -22.71
N TYR A 26 -7.31 2.16 -22.40
CA TYR A 26 -7.41 0.69 -22.33
C TYR A 26 -7.18 0.07 -23.72
N HIS A 27 -7.83 0.56 -24.76
CA HIS A 27 -7.59 0.10 -26.13
C HIS A 27 -6.13 0.31 -26.56
N ALA A 28 -5.54 1.47 -26.24
CA ALA A 28 -4.13 1.72 -26.52
C ALA A 28 -3.20 0.73 -25.80
N ALA A 29 -3.52 0.34 -24.57
CA ALA A 29 -2.77 -0.69 -23.83
C ALA A 29 -2.91 -2.07 -24.47
N LEU A 30 -4.10 -2.46 -24.93
CA LEU A 30 -4.32 -3.71 -25.67
C LEU A 30 -3.54 -3.73 -26.99
N GLU A 31 -3.60 -2.64 -27.77
CA GLU A 31 -2.79 -2.52 -28.99
C GLU A 31 -1.29 -2.57 -28.69
N CYS A 32 -0.83 -1.97 -27.60
CA CYS A 32 0.56 -2.05 -27.17
C CYS A 32 0.96 -3.50 -26.89
N LEU A 33 0.17 -4.26 -26.15
CA LEU A 33 0.42 -5.67 -25.87
C LEU A 33 0.38 -6.55 -27.12
N GLN A 34 -0.48 -6.24 -28.09
CA GLN A 34 -0.63 -7.02 -29.30
C GLN A 34 0.44 -6.70 -30.36
N ARG A 35 0.82 -5.43 -30.51
CA ARG A 35 1.72 -4.97 -31.60
C ARG A 35 3.17 -4.89 -31.13
N VAL A 36 3.42 -4.30 -29.96
CA VAL A 36 4.74 -4.15 -29.36
C VAL A 36 5.09 -5.40 -28.57
N GLY A 37 4.19 -5.85 -27.70
CA GLY A 37 4.37 -6.97 -26.80
C GLY A 37 5.02 -6.57 -25.47
N ILE A 38 5.28 -7.55 -24.63
CA ILE A 38 5.91 -7.41 -23.32
C ILE A 38 7.04 -8.44 -23.18
N GLN A 39 8.18 -8.05 -22.61
CA GLN A 39 9.26 -8.97 -22.31
C GLN A 39 8.87 -9.86 -21.13
N VAL A 40 8.93 -11.16 -21.30
CA VAL A 40 8.65 -12.16 -20.27
C VAL A 40 9.88 -13.04 -20.06
N HIS A 41 10.57 -12.86 -18.95
CA HIS A 41 11.82 -13.57 -18.68
C HIS A 41 11.61 -14.95 -18.04
N ASN A 42 10.44 -15.24 -17.46
CA ASN A 42 10.13 -16.54 -16.87
C ASN A 42 9.76 -17.57 -17.95
N PRO A 43 10.50 -18.70 -18.08
CA PRO A 43 10.24 -19.72 -19.10
C PRO A 43 8.89 -20.42 -18.96
N ALA A 44 8.44 -20.68 -17.72
CA ALA A 44 7.16 -21.34 -17.47
C ALA A 44 5.99 -20.44 -17.91
N ALA A 45 6.08 -19.14 -17.61
CA ALA A 45 5.09 -18.15 -18.05
C ALA A 45 5.06 -18.02 -19.58
N ARG A 46 6.22 -17.98 -20.25
CA ARG A 46 6.26 -17.98 -21.73
C ARG A 46 5.58 -19.21 -22.31
N ASN A 47 5.89 -20.40 -21.79
CA ASN A 47 5.27 -21.64 -22.24
C ASN A 47 3.75 -21.66 -22.01
N LEU A 48 3.29 -21.10 -20.88
CA LEU A 48 1.88 -20.91 -20.56
C LEU A 48 1.20 -20.01 -21.61
N LEU A 49 1.73 -18.82 -21.83
CA LEU A 49 1.21 -17.85 -22.80
C LEU A 49 1.15 -18.41 -24.21
N LYS A 50 2.20 -19.13 -24.64
CA LYS A 50 2.26 -19.79 -25.95
C LYS A 50 1.14 -20.82 -26.13
N ARG A 51 0.88 -21.63 -25.11
CA ARG A 51 -0.21 -22.64 -25.15
C ARG A 51 -1.59 -22.01 -25.30
N HIS A 52 -1.76 -20.76 -24.84
CA HIS A 52 -3.00 -20.01 -24.96
C HIS A 52 -3.07 -19.11 -26.19
N GLY A 53 -2.09 -19.20 -27.11
CA GLY A 53 -2.15 -18.55 -28.41
C GLY A 53 -1.42 -17.21 -28.50
N ALA A 54 -0.62 -16.83 -27.50
CA ALA A 54 0.30 -15.71 -27.63
C ALA A 54 1.41 -16.00 -28.65
N THR A 55 1.84 -15.03 -29.42
CA THR A 55 2.97 -15.11 -30.33
C THR A 55 4.24 -14.60 -29.65
N MET A 56 5.39 -15.17 -30.01
CA MET A 56 6.64 -14.85 -29.36
C MET A 56 7.80 -14.71 -30.34
N GLU A 57 8.67 -13.76 -30.00
CA GLU A 57 9.98 -13.58 -30.63
C GLU A 57 10.99 -13.37 -29.48
N ASP A 58 11.86 -14.36 -29.24
CA ASP A 58 12.73 -14.42 -28.06
C ASP A 58 11.99 -14.30 -26.74
N HIS A 59 12.22 -13.21 -26.01
CA HIS A 59 11.55 -12.89 -24.76
C HIS A 59 10.33 -12.00 -24.94
N ILE A 60 10.10 -11.44 -26.12
CA ILE A 60 8.97 -10.57 -26.42
C ILE A 60 7.74 -11.43 -26.70
N VAL A 61 6.72 -11.28 -25.91
CA VAL A 61 5.44 -11.96 -26.03
C VAL A 61 4.37 -10.96 -26.43
N ARG A 62 3.68 -11.23 -27.53
CA ARG A 62 2.54 -10.45 -27.99
C ARG A 62 1.26 -11.13 -27.53
N LEU A 63 0.46 -10.42 -26.76
CA LEU A 63 -0.77 -10.94 -26.16
C LEU A 63 -1.96 -10.55 -27.04
N PRO A 64 -2.75 -11.53 -27.53
CA PRO A 64 -4.04 -11.23 -28.13
C PRO A 64 -5.00 -10.60 -27.11
N GLU A 65 -5.78 -9.61 -27.55
CA GLU A 65 -6.80 -8.90 -26.76
C GLU A 65 -7.68 -9.87 -25.94
N LYS A 66 -8.19 -10.93 -26.57
CA LYS A 66 -9.03 -11.94 -25.92
C LYS A 66 -8.42 -12.57 -24.67
N LEU A 67 -7.10 -12.76 -24.59
CA LEU A 67 -6.44 -13.32 -23.42
C LEU A 67 -6.43 -12.32 -22.25
N VAL A 68 -6.23 -11.05 -22.58
CA VAL A 68 -6.25 -9.96 -21.59
C VAL A 68 -7.66 -9.75 -21.05
N GLU A 69 -8.68 -9.73 -21.91
CA GLU A 69 -10.10 -9.64 -21.52
C GLU A 69 -10.52 -10.83 -20.64
N GLN A 70 -10.11 -12.04 -21.01
CA GLN A 70 -10.35 -13.24 -20.19
C GLN A 70 -9.72 -13.09 -18.80
N ALA A 71 -8.49 -12.60 -18.72
CA ALA A 71 -7.79 -12.38 -17.45
C ALA A 71 -8.52 -11.36 -16.57
N ILE A 72 -8.96 -10.24 -17.16
CA ILE A 72 -9.75 -9.22 -16.42
C ILE A 72 -11.05 -9.86 -15.89
N HIS A 73 -11.77 -10.59 -16.74
CA HIS A 73 -13.06 -11.21 -16.38
C HIS A 73 -12.94 -12.27 -15.27
N THR A 74 -11.83 -13.02 -15.22
CA THR A 74 -11.61 -14.06 -14.21
C THR A 74 -11.06 -13.53 -12.89
N THR A 75 -10.54 -12.29 -12.87
CA THR A 75 -9.98 -11.69 -11.66
C THR A 75 -11.08 -11.35 -10.66
N PRO A 76 -10.99 -11.77 -9.40
CA PRO A 76 -11.93 -11.35 -8.36
C PRO A 76 -11.91 -9.83 -8.15
N HIS A 77 -13.09 -9.22 -8.07
CA HIS A 77 -13.24 -7.79 -7.82
C HIS A 77 -12.92 -7.38 -6.38
N GLU A 78 -12.90 -8.36 -5.48
CA GLU A 78 -12.59 -8.18 -4.05
C GLU A 78 -11.93 -9.42 -3.46
N TYR A 79 -11.16 -9.21 -2.40
CA TYR A 79 -10.61 -10.26 -1.55
C TYR A 79 -10.30 -9.70 -0.16
N THR A 80 -10.06 -10.58 0.81
CA THR A 80 -9.74 -10.15 2.18
C THR A 80 -8.38 -10.68 2.61
N VAL A 81 -7.57 -9.81 3.22
CA VAL A 81 -6.34 -10.17 3.93
C VAL A 81 -6.61 -9.99 5.42
N TRP A 82 -6.30 -10.99 6.21
CA TRP A 82 -6.60 -11.01 7.64
C TRP A 82 -5.37 -10.62 8.47
N GLY A 83 -5.62 -10.03 9.62
CA GLY A 83 -4.59 -9.98 10.65
C GLY A 83 -4.39 -11.35 11.29
N ARG A 84 -3.32 -11.53 12.03
CA ARG A 84 -3.06 -12.79 12.76
C ARG A 84 -4.01 -13.05 13.93
N ASP A 85 -4.87 -12.10 14.25
CA ASP A 85 -6.07 -12.31 15.06
C ASP A 85 -7.30 -11.83 14.28
N ASP A 86 -8.47 -12.41 14.56
CA ASP A 86 -9.72 -12.15 13.84
C ASP A 86 -10.28 -10.72 14.03
N ARG A 87 -9.60 -9.84 14.75
CA ARG A 87 -10.02 -8.45 14.93
C ARG A 87 -9.80 -7.60 13.69
N TYR A 88 -8.80 -7.95 12.88
CA TYR A 88 -8.44 -7.21 11.68
C TYR A 88 -8.79 -7.98 10.43
N ALA A 89 -9.59 -7.36 9.57
CA ALA A 89 -9.91 -7.86 8.24
C ALA A 89 -9.81 -6.69 7.26
N MET A 90 -8.86 -6.78 6.32
CA MET A 90 -8.66 -5.81 5.27
C MET A 90 -9.33 -6.31 4.00
N GLN A 91 -10.53 -5.80 3.72
CA GLN A 91 -11.25 -6.09 2.49
C GLN A 91 -10.72 -5.20 1.38
N VAL A 92 -10.03 -5.77 0.43
CA VAL A 92 -9.48 -5.09 -0.75
C VAL A 92 -10.53 -5.11 -1.85
N ALA A 93 -11.15 -3.97 -2.09
CA ALA A 93 -12.22 -3.77 -3.07
C ALA A 93 -12.21 -2.31 -3.55
N LEU A 94 -12.92 -2.03 -4.65
CA LEU A 94 -12.91 -0.69 -5.29
C LEU A 94 -13.45 0.46 -4.42
N ASP A 95 -14.28 0.14 -3.44
CA ASP A 95 -14.93 1.10 -2.54
C ASP A 95 -14.31 1.14 -1.14
N HIS A 96 -13.15 0.52 -0.97
CA HIS A 96 -12.39 0.47 0.27
C HIS A 96 -11.00 1.08 0.06
N VAL A 97 -10.50 1.81 1.06
CA VAL A 97 -9.16 2.41 1.00
C VAL A 97 -8.38 2.04 2.26
N HIS A 98 -7.21 1.44 2.08
CA HIS A 98 -6.32 1.00 3.16
C HIS A 98 -4.93 1.58 3.00
N PHE A 99 -4.30 2.01 4.09
CA PHE A 99 -3.02 2.68 4.11
C PHE A 99 -1.97 1.85 4.86
N GLY A 100 -0.76 1.81 4.30
CA GLY A 100 0.41 1.18 4.92
C GLY A 100 1.73 1.75 4.42
N PRO A 101 2.86 1.40 5.04
CA PRO A 101 4.19 1.75 4.54
C PRO A 101 4.56 0.96 3.29
N GLY A 102 5.82 1.01 2.89
CA GLY A 102 6.41 0.23 1.80
C GLY A 102 7.86 -0.16 2.14
N PRO A 103 8.48 -1.17 1.48
CA PRO A 103 9.68 -1.85 1.97
C PRO A 103 11.00 -1.32 1.39
N THR A 104 11.07 -0.13 0.78
CA THR A 104 12.15 0.18 -0.17
C THR A 104 13.24 1.14 0.33
N CYS A 105 13.07 1.82 1.46
CA CYS A 105 14.04 2.82 1.91
C CYS A 105 15.40 2.20 2.29
N THR A 106 16.49 2.80 1.79
CA THR A 106 17.86 2.36 2.08
C THR A 106 18.35 2.84 3.46
N TYR A 107 17.79 3.94 3.94
CA TYR A 107 18.13 4.57 5.21
C TYR A 107 16.92 4.65 6.13
N PHE A 108 17.22 4.85 7.39
CA PHE A 108 16.23 4.95 8.46
C PHE A 108 16.57 6.12 9.37
N VAL A 109 15.59 6.87 9.80
CA VAL A 109 15.77 7.90 10.84
C VAL A 109 15.74 7.20 12.19
N ASP A 110 16.87 7.21 12.89
CA ASP A 110 16.98 6.65 14.23
C ASP A 110 16.01 7.36 15.19
N PRO A 111 15.10 6.66 15.85
CA PRO A 111 14.07 7.29 16.68
C PRO A 111 14.61 7.96 17.94
N ASP A 112 15.79 7.54 18.45
CA ASP A 112 16.38 8.09 19.67
C ASP A 112 17.22 9.34 19.38
N THR A 113 17.97 9.35 18.26
CA THR A 113 18.89 10.46 17.92
C THR A 113 18.33 11.44 16.88
N GLY A 114 17.36 11.00 16.08
CA GLY A 114 16.85 11.76 14.92
C GLY A 114 17.80 11.78 13.72
N GLU A 115 18.91 11.05 13.76
CA GLU A 115 19.91 11.02 12.70
C GLU A 115 19.60 9.96 11.64
N ARG A 116 19.96 10.24 10.39
CA ARG A 116 19.88 9.28 9.29
C ARG A 116 21.00 8.25 9.40
N ARG A 117 20.67 6.97 9.43
CA ARG A 117 21.60 5.83 9.36
C ARG A 117 21.11 4.75 8.40
N LYS A 118 21.96 3.79 8.11
CA LYS A 118 21.52 2.56 7.42
C LYS A 118 20.49 1.83 8.26
N ALA A 119 19.50 1.24 7.58
CA ALA A 119 18.48 0.43 8.23
C ALA A 119 19.06 -0.89 8.75
N ARG A 120 18.51 -1.41 9.84
CA ARG A 120 18.88 -2.67 10.47
C ARG A 120 17.66 -3.56 10.62
N ARG A 121 17.87 -4.86 10.74
CA ARG A 121 16.80 -5.84 10.93
C ARG A 121 15.80 -5.44 12.03
N GLY A 122 16.29 -4.98 13.19
CA GLY A 122 15.42 -4.56 14.30
C GLY A 122 14.49 -3.39 13.98
N ASP A 123 14.78 -2.59 12.95
CA ASP A 123 13.94 -1.47 12.53
C ASP A 123 12.59 -1.95 11.94
N ALA A 124 12.54 -3.16 11.35
CA ALA A 124 11.29 -3.76 10.89
C ALA A 124 10.34 -4.03 12.05
N GLY A 125 10.84 -4.59 13.16
CA GLY A 125 10.05 -4.81 14.38
C GLY A 125 9.55 -3.50 14.99
N LEU A 126 10.38 -2.44 14.99
CA LEU A 126 9.96 -1.10 15.43
C LEU A 126 8.86 -0.54 14.54
N THR A 127 9.03 -0.65 13.22
CA THR A 127 8.04 -0.19 12.23
C THR A 127 6.72 -0.93 12.40
N ALA A 128 6.75 -2.26 12.47
CA ALA A 128 5.55 -3.08 12.66
C ALA A 128 4.79 -2.70 13.94
N ARG A 129 5.51 -2.46 15.05
CA ARG A 129 4.93 -2.03 16.33
C ARG A 129 4.30 -0.64 16.24
N VAL A 130 4.94 0.30 15.57
CA VAL A 130 4.38 1.64 15.36
C VAL A 130 3.14 1.55 14.49
N CYS A 131 3.17 0.83 13.38
CA CYS A 131 2.01 0.60 12.52
C CYS A 131 0.85 -0.07 13.27
N ASP A 132 1.14 -1.06 14.13
CA ASP A 132 0.12 -1.73 14.94
C ASP A 132 -0.60 -0.77 15.91
N ALA A 133 0.14 0.18 16.49
CA ALA A 133 -0.38 1.20 17.41
C ALA A 133 -1.17 2.33 16.72
N LEU A 134 -0.88 2.63 15.46
CA LEU A 134 -1.47 3.75 14.73
C LEU A 134 -2.83 3.37 14.14
N PRO A 135 -3.93 4.06 14.53
CA PRO A 135 -5.29 3.62 14.20
C PRO A 135 -5.66 3.75 12.72
N ASN A 136 -4.96 4.60 11.97
CA ASN A 136 -5.26 4.85 10.57
C ASN A 136 -4.32 4.13 9.59
N ILE A 137 -3.29 3.47 10.09
CA ILE A 137 -2.45 2.54 9.31
C ILE A 137 -3.14 1.18 9.35
N ASP A 138 -3.50 0.64 8.20
CA ASP A 138 -4.38 -0.53 8.09
C ASP A 138 -3.60 -1.84 7.94
N TYR A 139 -2.38 -1.80 7.39
CA TYR A 139 -1.50 -2.96 7.21
C TYR A 139 -0.03 -2.59 7.42
N VAL A 140 0.81 -3.61 7.55
CA VAL A 140 2.27 -3.48 7.66
C VAL A 140 2.95 -3.98 6.38
N MET A 141 4.04 -3.31 5.98
CA MET A 141 4.81 -3.64 4.79
C MET A 141 6.23 -3.08 4.91
N GLY A 142 6.98 -3.50 5.95
CA GLY A 142 8.32 -2.97 6.18
C GLY A 142 8.37 -1.43 6.22
N LEU A 143 9.54 -0.88 6.08
CA LEU A 143 9.80 0.54 5.80
C LEU A 143 11.13 0.70 5.08
N SER A 144 12.10 -0.17 5.38
CA SER A 144 13.48 -0.02 4.94
C SER A 144 14.17 -1.36 4.70
N LEU A 145 15.08 -1.39 3.72
CA LEU A 145 15.94 -2.51 3.43
C LEU A 145 17.13 -2.56 4.41
N PHE A 146 17.43 -3.72 4.94
CA PHE A 146 18.46 -3.90 5.96
C PHE A 146 19.87 -3.95 5.38
N ASP A 147 20.83 -3.37 6.11
CA ASP A 147 22.26 -3.37 5.77
C ASP A 147 23.09 -4.36 6.64
N ASP A 148 22.47 -4.90 7.69
CA ASP A 148 23.11 -5.79 8.67
C ASP A 148 22.76 -7.28 8.48
N VAL A 149 22.12 -7.63 7.35
CA VAL A 149 21.79 -9.02 7.00
C VAL A 149 22.15 -9.31 5.54
N THR A 150 22.31 -10.60 5.21
CA THR A 150 22.48 -11.03 3.83
C THR A 150 21.24 -10.63 2.99
N PRO A 151 21.41 -9.91 1.86
CA PRO A 151 20.28 -9.40 1.08
C PRO A 151 19.26 -10.47 0.66
N ALA A 152 19.71 -11.70 0.39
CA ALA A 152 18.84 -12.82 0.05
C ALA A 152 17.84 -13.17 1.17
N LEU A 153 18.19 -12.92 2.43
CA LEU A 153 17.38 -13.23 3.61
C LEU A 153 16.58 -12.03 4.13
N SER A 154 16.79 -10.83 3.59
CA SER A 154 16.13 -9.60 4.05
C SER A 154 14.60 -9.74 4.13
N PRO A 155 13.87 -10.20 3.10
CA PRO A 155 12.41 -10.32 3.18
C PRO A 155 11.94 -11.38 4.18
N VAL A 156 12.74 -12.43 4.40
CA VAL A 156 12.42 -13.52 5.34
C VAL A 156 12.52 -13.03 6.78
N TYR A 157 13.57 -12.27 7.10
CA TYR A 157 13.72 -11.61 8.40
C TYR A 157 12.67 -10.53 8.63
N GLU A 158 12.38 -9.70 7.61
CA GLU A 158 11.36 -8.66 7.71
C GLU A 158 10.01 -9.26 8.09
N PHE A 159 9.58 -10.29 7.37
CA PHE A 159 8.31 -10.95 7.65
C PHE A 159 8.25 -11.58 9.05
N ALA A 160 9.35 -12.18 9.53
CA ALA A 160 9.42 -12.71 10.88
C ALA A 160 9.28 -11.61 11.95
N GLU A 161 9.99 -10.48 11.78
CA GLU A 161 9.89 -9.33 12.69
C GLU A 161 8.48 -8.72 12.66
N GLU A 162 7.84 -8.65 11.49
CA GLU A 162 6.47 -8.18 11.34
C GLU A 162 5.47 -9.09 12.05
N LEU A 163 5.55 -10.40 11.84
CA LEU A 163 4.69 -11.37 12.51
C LEU A 163 4.77 -11.26 14.05
N GLU A 164 5.95 -10.98 14.62
CA GLU A 164 6.12 -10.82 16.05
C GLU A 164 5.58 -9.48 16.58
N ASN A 165 5.60 -8.43 15.76
CA ASN A 165 5.38 -7.05 16.19
C ASN A 165 4.09 -6.41 15.68
N THR A 166 3.20 -7.14 14.98
CA THR A 166 1.87 -6.64 14.61
C THR A 166 0.79 -7.71 14.71
N SER A 167 -0.45 -7.28 14.93
CA SER A 167 -1.66 -8.10 14.77
C SER A 167 -2.40 -7.80 13.47
N LYS A 168 -1.99 -6.77 12.73
CA LYS A 168 -2.61 -6.31 11.49
C LYS A 168 -2.24 -7.20 10.30
N PRO A 169 -2.97 -7.10 9.18
CA PRO A 169 -2.56 -7.71 7.91
C PRO A 169 -1.16 -7.28 7.49
N ILE A 170 -0.45 -8.16 6.80
CA ILE A 170 0.89 -7.88 6.28
C ILE A 170 0.84 -7.91 4.75
N VAL A 171 1.56 -6.99 4.11
CA VAL A 171 1.87 -7.06 2.67
C VAL A 171 3.35 -7.37 2.55
N ALA A 172 3.69 -8.60 2.20
CA ALA A 172 5.06 -9.12 2.19
C ALA A 172 5.63 -9.19 0.78
N TRP A 173 6.93 -9.00 0.66
CA TRP A 173 7.68 -9.16 -0.59
C TRP A 173 8.68 -10.32 -0.48
N ALA A 174 9.16 -10.80 -1.61
CA ALA A 174 10.15 -11.86 -1.67
C ALA A 174 11.06 -11.65 -2.89
N ASN A 175 12.36 -11.90 -2.75
CA ASN A 175 13.35 -11.72 -3.80
C ASN A 175 13.66 -13.00 -4.57
N SER A 176 13.19 -14.16 -4.11
CA SER A 176 13.35 -15.44 -4.77
C SER A 176 12.18 -16.39 -4.49
N PRO A 177 12.00 -17.46 -5.27
CA PRO A 177 11.03 -18.52 -4.99
C PRO A 177 11.23 -19.18 -3.62
N GLU A 178 12.47 -19.34 -3.18
CA GLU A 178 12.81 -19.92 -1.87
C GLU A 178 12.40 -19.00 -0.72
N SER A 179 12.70 -17.69 -0.83
CA SER A 179 12.29 -16.71 0.21
C SER A 179 10.77 -16.59 0.29
N PHE A 180 10.05 -16.69 -0.84
CA PHE A 180 8.58 -16.74 -0.83
C PHE A 180 8.08 -17.99 -0.07
N LEU A 181 8.70 -19.15 -0.28
CA LEU A 181 8.32 -20.38 0.42
C LEU A 181 8.60 -20.29 1.93
N ASP A 182 9.69 -19.69 2.35
CA ASP A 182 9.99 -19.47 3.77
C ASP A 182 8.92 -18.58 4.42
N ILE A 183 8.56 -17.47 3.78
CA ILE A 183 7.47 -16.57 4.21
C ILE A 183 6.14 -17.35 4.30
N TYR A 184 5.81 -18.13 3.29
CA TYR A 184 4.60 -18.96 3.27
C TYR A 184 4.57 -19.97 4.42
N GLN A 185 5.68 -20.63 4.72
CA GLN A 185 5.78 -21.57 5.84
C GLN A 185 5.64 -20.88 7.19
N MET A 186 6.18 -19.68 7.37
CA MET A 186 5.97 -18.87 8.58
C MET A 186 4.49 -18.49 8.73
N ALA A 187 3.82 -18.11 7.63
CA ALA A 187 2.40 -17.80 7.66
C ALA A 187 1.54 -19.03 8.03
N ILE A 188 1.90 -20.23 7.54
CA ILE A 188 1.26 -21.50 7.97
C ILE A 188 1.47 -21.74 9.47
N ALA A 189 2.69 -21.48 9.99
CA ALA A 189 2.98 -21.65 11.41
C ALA A 189 2.08 -20.76 12.29
N VAL A 190 1.78 -19.55 11.83
CA VAL A 190 0.87 -18.60 12.52
C VAL A 190 -0.59 -19.00 12.35
N ALA A 191 -1.01 -19.39 11.15
CA ALA A 191 -2.39 -19.82 10.87
C ALA A 191 -2.73 -21.19 11.46
N GLY A 192 -1.72 -21.98 11.85
CA GLY A 192 -1.86 -23.33 12.41
C GLY A 192 -1.95 -24.45 11.37
N ALA A 193 -2.48 -24.18 10.17
CA ALA A 193 -2.58 -25.14 9.08
C ALA A 193 -2.60 -24.40 7.71
N GLU A 194 -2.19 -25.11 6.65
CA GLU A 194 -2.25 -24.59 5.28
C GLU A 194 -3.67 -24.26 4.82
N SER A 195 -4.63 -25.13 5.18
CA SER A 195 -6.05 -24.90 4.88
C SER A 195 -6.61 -23.65 5.57
N ALA A 196 -6.21 -23.39 6.81
CA ALA A 196 -6.60 -22.18 7.53
C ALA A 196 -5.99 -20.92 6.90
N LEU A 197 -4.73 -20.98 6.48
CA LEU A 197 -4.07 -19.88 5.77
C LEU A 197 -4.75 -19.58 4.43
N ARG A 198 -5.18 -20.61 3.69
CA ARG A 198 -5.90 -20.45 2.42
C ARG A 198 -7.29 -19.82 2.62
N GLU A 199 -7.98 -20.14 3.70
CA GLU A 199 -9.28 -19.57 4.04
C GLU A 199 -9.15 -18.12 4.56
N LYS A 200 -8.14 -17.88 5.39
CA LYS A 200 -7.85 -16.56 5.99
C LYS A 200 -6.38 -16.22 5.79
N PRO A 201 -6.00 -15.72 4.60
CA PRO A 201 -4.62 -15.33 4.33
C PRO A 201 -4.21 -14.18 5.25
N VAL A 202 -3.14 -14.37 6.02
CA VAL A 202 -2.60 -13.38 6.97
C VAL A 202 -1.64 -12.40 6.31
N PHE A 203 -1.34 -12.61 5.03
CA PHE A 203 -0.56 -11.70 4.23
C PHE A 203 -1.02 -11.69 2.78
N ALA A 204 -0.70 -10.60 2.06
CA ALA A 204 -0.72 -10.51 0.61
C ALA A 204 0.72 -10.44 0.09
N TYR A 205 0.98 -11.06 -1.06
CA TYR A 205 2.28 -10.99 -1.71
C TYR A 205 2.38 -9.75 -2.59
N PHE A 206 3.41 -8.94 -2.39
CA PHE A 206 3.73 -7.77 -3.19
C PHE A 206 4.94 -8.01 -4.07
N THR A 207 4.85 -7.57 -5.31
CA THR A 207 6.00 -7.53 -6.23
C THR A 207 5.86 -6.40 -7.23
N THR A 208 6.92 -6.18 -8.02
CA THR A 208 6.95 -5.15 -9.05
C THR A 208 7.25 -5.77 -10.41
N TYR A 209 6.74 -5.13 -11.46
CA TYR A 209 7.26 -5.32 -12.81
C TYR A 209 8.25 -4.20 -13.15
N GLU A 210 9.13 -4.43 -14.11
CA GLU A 210 10.07 -3.43 -14.59
C GLU A 210 9.47 -2.61 -15.74
N SER A 211 9.65 -1.31 -15.68
CA SER A 211 9.22 -0.40 -16.75
C SER A 211 10.32 -0.18 -17.77
N PRO A 212 9.97 -0.01 -19.07
CA PRO A 212 8.66 -0.28 -19.64
C PRO A 212 8.52 -1.75 -20.08
N LEU A 213 7.31 -2.32 -19.91
CA LEU A 213 6.89 -3.59 -20.55
C LEU A 213 7.82 -4.78 -20.30
N LYS A 214 8.24 -5.02 -19.02
CA LYS A 214 9.13 -6.13 -18.70
C LYS A 214 8.70 -6.86 -17.42
N LEU A 215 8.56 -8.19 -17.52
CA LEU A 215 8.27 -9.10 -16.43
C LEU A 215 9.51 -9.95 -16.15
N ALA A 216 10.19 -9.66 -15.04
CA ALA A 216 11.37 -10.38 -14.60
C ALA A 216 11.04 -11.81 -14.14
N ASN A 217 12.05 -12.67 -14.05
CA ASN A 217 11.86 -14.10 -13.79
C ASN A 217 11.33 -14.37 -12.38
N GLU A 218 12.02 -13.88 -11.36
CA GLU A 218 11.73 -14.16 -9.95
C GLU A 218 10.39 -13.57 -9.50
N PRO A 219 10.09 -12.27 -9.76
CA PRO A 219 8.81 -11.68 -9.46
C PRO A 219 7.63 -12.45 -10.05
N LEU A 220 7.75 -12.86 -11.31
CA LEU A 220 6.70 -13.61 -11.99
C LEU A 220 6.56 -15.05 -11.47
N ALA A 221 7.67 -15.71 -11.13
CA ALA A 221 7.64 -17.03 -10.50
C ALA A 221 6.92 -16.98 -9.15
N ASN A 222 7.19 -15.95 -8.34
CA ASN A 222 6.55 -15.76 -7.05
C ASN A 222 5.05 -15.44 -7.17
N LEU A 223 4.64 -14.63 -8.16
CA LEU A 223 3.22 -14.40 -8.46
C LEU A 223 2.49 -15.71 -8.80
N MET A 224 3.11 -16.56 -9.64
CA MET A 224 2.54 -17.86 -9.99
C MET A 224 2.44 -18.77 -8.75
N GLN A 225 3.45 -18.78 -7.89
CA GLN A 225 3.42 -19.54 -6.63
C GLN A 225 2.36 -19.01 -5.65
N ALA A 226 2.18 -17.70 -5.54
CA ALA A 226 1.14 -17.09 -4.71
C ALA A 226 -0.25 -17.53 -5.19
N ALA A 227 -0.48 -17.47 -6.51
CA ALA A 227 -1.74 -17.91 -7.12
C ALA A 227 -2.05 -19.39 -6.81
N GLU A 228 -1.08 -20.30 -6.96
CA GLU A 228 -1.23 -21.74 -6.66
C GLU A 228 -1.65 -21.99 -5.20
N ARG A 229 -1.18 -21.16 -4.29
CA ARG A 229 -1.40 -21.29 -2.85
C ARG A 229 -2.61 -20.50 -2.34
N GLY A 230 -3.27 -19.75 -3.23
CA GLY A 230 -4.41 -18.91 -2.88
C GLY A 230 -4.02 -17.69 -2.03
N ILE A 231 -2.77 -17.25 -2.10
CA ILE A 231 -2.31 -16.03 -1.44
C ILE A 231 -2.65 -14.84 -2.35
N PRO A 232 -3.41 -13.85 -1.84
CA PRO A 232 -3.66 -12.63 -2.58
C PRO A 232 -2.36 -11.92 -2.98
N SER A 233 -2.33 -11.34 -4.16
CA SER A 233 -1.13 -10.68 -4.65
C SER A 233 -1.38 -9.27 -5.18
N VAL A 234 -0.31 -8.49 -5.23
CA VAL A 234 -0.26 -7.16 -5.84
C VAL A 234 0.97 -7.11 -6.74
N CYS A 235 0.77 -6.69 -7.98
CA CYS A 235 1.89 -6.38 -8.88
C CYS A 235 1.85 -4.91 -9.25
N LEU A 236 2.84 -4.16 -8.78
CA LEU A 236 2.92 -2.71 -8.90
C LEU A 236 4.05 -2.31 -9.85
N GLY A 237 3.89 -1.18 -10.48
CA GLY A 237 4.93 -0.55 -11.29
C GLY A 237 4.38 0.68 -11.99
N GLY A 238 5.20 1.31 -12.78
CA GLY A 238 4.79 2.46 -13.56
C GLY A 238 6.00 3.19 -14.10
N PRO A 239 5.94 3.66 -15.35
CA PRO A 239 7.07 4.36 -15.94
C PRO A 239 7.23 5.75 -15.34
N THR A 240 8.48 6.15 -15.19
CA THR A 240 8.84 7.54 -14.94
C THR A 240 8.72 8.31 -16.25
N VAL A 241 7.78 9.25 -16.29
CA VAL A 241 7.55 10.12 -17.46
C VAL A 241 8.82 10.87 -17.83
N GLY A 242 9.21 10.77 -19.10
CA GLY A 242 10.45 11.37 -19.61
C GLY A 242 11.69 10.49 -19.53
N LEU A 243 11.63 9.37 -18.79
CA LEU A 243 12.73 8.38 -18.72
C LEU A 243 12.29 7.05 -19.34
N GLU A 244 11.18 6.48 -18.88
CA GLU A 244 10.67 5.15 -19.26
C GLU A 244 9.41 5.23 -20.12
N SER A 245 8.89 6.43 -20.33
CA SER A 245 7.81 6.73 -21.27
C SER A 245 8.08 8.05 -21.99
N PRO A 246 7.41 8.32 -23.14
CA PRO A 246 7.35 9.66 -23.71
C PRO A 246 6.90 10.69 -22.67
N PHE A 247 7.22 11.97 -22.88
CA PHE A 247 7.01 13.03 -21.88
C PHE A 247 5.52 13.48 -21.80
N THR A 248 4.61 12.49 -21.66
CA THR A 248 3.17 12.73 -21.47
C THR A 248 2.57 11.74 -20.47
N GLY A 249 1.61 12.18 -19.65
CA GLY A 249 0.91 11.30 -18.72
C GLY A 249 0.12 10.20 -19.42
N ALA A 250 -0.48 10.49 -20.59
CA ALA A 250 -1.24 9.50 -21.35
C ALA A 250 -0.38 8.32 -21.83
N SER A 251 0.85 8.58 -22.33
CA SER A 251 1.77 7.50 -22.73
C SER A 251 2.25 6.68 -21.53
N ALA A 252 2.50 7.33 -20.40
CA ALA A 252 2.88 6.63 -19.17
C ALA A 252 1.74 5.74 -18.65
N LEU A 253 0.49 6.24 -18.67
CA LEU A 253 -0.69 5.46 -18.28
C LEU A 253 -0.93 4.27 -19.22
N THR A 254 -0.70 4.43 -20.52
CA THR A 254 -0.78 3.33 -21.51
C THR A 254 0.23 2.23 -21.21
N LEU A 255 1.51 2.59 -20.99
CA LEU A 255 2.58 1.63 -20.69
C LEU A 255 2.40 0.98 -19.31
N TYR A 256 1.96 1.75 -18.32
CA TYR A 256 1.56 1.24 -17.02
C TYR A 256 0.50 0.15 -17.17
N LEU A 257 -0.62 0.48 -17.82
CA LEU A 257 -1.76 -0.42 -17.93
C LEU A 257 -1.40 -1.67 -18.74
N ALA A 258 -0.67 -1.53 -19.84
CA ALA A 258 -0.18 -2.66 -20.61
C ALA A 258 0.69 -3.62 -19.77
N SER A 259 1.62 -3.08 -18.97
CA SER A 259 2.49 -3.89 -18.11
C SER A 259 1.71 -4.62 -17.02
N ALA A 260 0.80 -3.91 -16.34
CA ALA A 260 -0.05 -4.47 -15.28
C ALA A 260 -0.98 -5.58 -15.82
N LEU A 261 -1.61 -5.34 -16.97
CA LEU A 261 -2.48 -6.33 -17.63
C LEU A 261 -1.68 -7.53 -18.17
N GLY A 262 -0.43 -7.31 -18.59
CA GLY A 262 0.49 -8.40 -18.96
C GLY A 262 0.77 -9.35 -17.81
N ALA A 263 1.09 -8.82 -16.63
CA ALA A 263 1.30 -9.61 -15.41
C ALA A 263 0.01 -10.31 -14.96
N LEU A 264 -1.12 -9.59 -14.94
CA LEU A 264 -2.45 -10.14 -14.62
C LEU A 264 -2.79 -11.32 -15.53
N THR A 265 -2.53 -11.20 -16.84
CA THR A 265 -2.82 -12.26 -17.82
C THR A 265 -2.07 -13.54 -17.50
N VAL A 266 -0.79 -13.46 -17.13
CA VAL A 266 -0.03 -14.66 -16.70
C VAL A 266 -0.65 -15.31 -15.48
N VAL A 267 -0.97 -14.53 -14.45
CA VAL A 267 -1.54 -15.05 -13.20
C VAL A 267 -2.89 -15.73 -13.44
N GLN A 268 -3.79 -15.09 -14.19
CA GLN A 268 -5.14 -15.61 -14.44
C GLN A 268 -5.17 -16.80 -15.41
N LEU A 269 -4.23 -16.89 -16.35
CA LEU A 269 -4.09 -18.09 -17.17
C LEU A 269 -3.46 -19.25 -16.40
N HIS A 270 -2.64 -18.95 -15.39
CA HIS A 270 -2.01 -19.96 -14.54
C HIS A 270 -2.99 -20.54 -13.52
N VAL A 271 -3.71 -19.68 -12.80
CA VAL A 271 -4.77 -20.04 -11.83
C VAL A 271 -5.94 -19.08 -12.01
N PRO A 272 -6.96 -19.47 -12.81
CA PRO A 272 -8.14 -18.62 -12.97
C PRO A 272 -8.84 -18.34 -11.64
N GLY A 273 -9.16 -17.09 -11.37
CA GLY A 273 -9.77 -16.66 -10.12
C GLY A 273 -8.78 -16.37 -8.99
N ALA A 274 -7.47 -16.41 -9.23
CA ALA A 274 -6.48 -16.01 -8.23
C ALA A 274 -6.66 -14.52 -7.84
N PRO A 275 -6.75 -14.18 -6.54
CA PRO A 275 -6.94 -12.81 -6.11
C PRO A 275 -5.70 -11.97 -6.37
N MET A 276 -5.85 -10.92 -7.18
CA MET A 276 -4.76 -10.02 -7.53
C MET A 276 -5.26 -8.59 -7.71
N ALA A 277 -4.56 -7.64 -7.10
CA ALA A 277 -4.70 -6.22 -7.41
C ALA A 277 -3.63 -5.79 -8.41
N ILE A 278 -4.00 -4.90 -9.33
CA ILE A 278 -3.01 -4.18 -10.14
C ILE A 278 -2.54 -2.96 -9.35
N GLY A 279 -1.29 -2.55 -9.56
CA GLY A 279 -0.75 -1.38 -8.87
C GLY A 279 -0.05 -0.43 -9.83
N GLY A 280 -0.09 0.86 -9.53
CA GLY A 280 0.50 1.86 -10.41
C GLY A 280 1.11 3.06 -9.69
N LEU A 281 2.32 3.41 -10.11
CA LEU A 281 3.03 4.63 -9.75
C LEU A 281 3.68 5.25 -10.99
N PRO A 282 2.90 5.75 -11.98
CA PRO A 282 3.47 6.54 -13.06
C PRO A 282 3.97 7.88 -12.49
N SER A 283 5.28 7.95 -12.22
CA SER A 283 5.93 9.13 -11.63
C SER A 283 6.35 10.15 -12.70
N MET A 284 6.81 11.33 -12.28
CA MET A 284 7.37 12.34 -13.15
C MET A 284 8.87 12.47 -12.87
N MET A 285 9.70 12.59 -13.90
CA MET A 285 11.11 12.89 -13.72
C MET A 285 11.31 14.39 -13.43
N ASP A 286 11.97 14.70 -12.31
CA ASP A 286 12.48 16.07 -12.10
C ASP A 286 13.69 16.28 -13.00
N LEU A 287 13.57 17.23 -13.95
CA LEU A 287 14.60 17.52 -14.95
C LEU A 287 15.88 18.12 -14.38
N ARG A 288 15.86 18.62 -13.14
CA ARG A 288 17.05 19.22 -12.49
C ARG A 288 17.89 18.15 -11.80
N THR A 289 17.26 17.11 -11.26
CA THR A 289 17.91 16.07 -10.46
C THR A 289 18.02 14.75 -11.19
N ALA A 290 17.25 14.55 -12.28
CA ALA A 290 17.09 13.30 -13.01
C ALA A 290 16.60 12.14 -12.12
N ARG A 291 15.80 12.45 -11.07
CA ARG A 291 15.19 11.48 -10.16
C ARG A 291 13.66 11.49 -10.33
N PRO A 292 12.97 10.38 -10.06
CA PRO A 292 11.52 10.38 -9.91
C PRO A 292 11.11 11.38 -8.80
N ALA A 293 10.00 12.07 -8.99
CA ALA A 293 9.47 13.02 -8.01
C ALA A 293 8.14 12.48 -7.45
N TYR A 294 8.20 11.79 -6.32
CA TYR A 294 7.04 11.20 -5.64
C TYR A 294 6.08 12.27 -5.10
N GLY A 295 6.62 13.36 -4.53
CA GLY A 295 5.84 14.48 -4.00
C GLY A 295 5.31 15.43 -5.05
N SER A 296 5.56 15.19 -6.34
CA SER A 296 5.09 16.06 -7.40
C SER A 296 3.56 15.98 -7.59
N PRO A 297 2.90 17.08 -7.95
CA PRO A 297 1.47 17.06 -8.25
C PRO A 297 1.13 16.16 -9.44
N GLU A 298 2.06 16.02 -10.40
CA GLU A 298 1.90 15.12 -11.56
C GLU A 298 1.85 13.66 -11.14
N ALA A 299 2.69 13.22 -10.20
CA ALA A 299 2.65 11.84 -9.67
C ALA A 299 1.30 11.54 -9.03
N SER A 300 0.77 12.46 -8.22
CA SER A 300 -0.56 12.35 -7.64
C SER A 300 -1.68 12.31 -8.69
N LEU A 301 -1.57 13.13 -9.73
CA LEU A 301 -2.51 13.16 -10.85
C LEU A 301 -2.50 11.84 -11.64
N HIS A 302 -1.31 11.31 -11.95
CA HIS A 302 -1.15 10.04 -12.66
C HIS A 302 -1.64 8.86 -11.81
N GLY A 303 -1.38 8.86 -10.50
CA GLY A 303 -1.89 7.85 -9.58
C GLY A 303 -3.41 7.82 -9.50
N ALA A 304 -4.05 8.99 -9.45
CA ALA A 304 -5.50 9.10 -9.49
C ALA A 304 -6.09 8.64 -10.85
N ALA A 305 -5.43 8.97 -11.96
CA ALA A 305 -5.82 8.50 -13.28
C ALA A 305 -5.67 6.97 -13.42
N ALA A 306 -4.63 6.38 -12.82
CA ALA A 306 -4.46 4.92 -12.77
C ALA A 306 -5.58 4.24 -11.95
N ALA A 307 -6.04 4.86 -10.86
CA ALA A 307 -7.20 4.41 -10.11
C ALA A 307 -8.50 4.47 -10.93
N ASP A 308 -8.69 5.51 -11.77
CA ASP A 308 -9.81 5.58 -12.69
C ASP A 308 -9.80 4.44 -13.72
N LEU A 309 -8.62 4.11 -14.28
CA LEU A 309 -8.44 2.97 -15.18
C LEU A 309 -8.76 1.64 -14.51
N ALA A 310 -8.25 1.41 -13.31
CA ALA A 310 -8.54 0.20 -12.55
C ALA A 310 -10.04 0.04 -12.27
N ARG A 311 -10.71 1.12 -11.89
CA ARG A 311 -12.16 1.14 -11.68
C ARG A 311 -12.93 0.88 -12.96
N HIS A 312 -12.51 1.45 -14.10
CA HIS A 312 -13.12 1.19 -15.40
C HIS A 312 -13.09 -0.30 -15.75
N LEU A 313 -12.03 -1.01 -15.32
CA LEU A 313 -11.86 -2.45 -15.52
C LEU A 313 -12.46 -3.31 -14.39
N GLY A 314 -12.99 -2.71 -13.32
CA GLY A 314 -13.51 -3.42 -12.17
C GLY A 314 -12.43 -4.11 -11.30
N LEU A 315 -11.18 -3.68 -11.37
CA LEU A 315 -10.04 -4.32 -10.68
C LEU A 315 -9.65 -3.57 -9.40
N PRO A 316 -9.32 -4.29 -8.30
CA PRO A 316 -8.70 -3.68 -7.15
C PRO A 316 -7.36 -3.02 -7.53
N PHE A 317 -7.05 -1.89 -6.91
CA PHE A 317 -5.90 -1.07 -7.28
C PHE A 317 -5.04 -0.70 -6.06
N MET A 318 -3.71 -0.84 -6.19
CA MET A 318 -2.75 -0.30 -5.25
C MET A 318 -2.11 0.97 -5.83
N GLY A 319 -2.31 2.08 -5.13
CA GLY A 319 -1.67 3.36 -5.41
C GLY A 319 -0.57 3.69 -4.41
N THR A 320 0.07 4.84 -4.58
CA THR A 320 1.15 5.36 -3.74
C THR A 320 0.75 6.70 -3.17
N ALA A 321 1.01 6.92 -1.87
CA ALA A 321 0.88 8.21 -1.23
C ALA A 321 1.63 8.29 0.10
N GLY A 322 1.89 9.51 0.57
CA GLY A 322 2.56 9.74 1.85
C GLY A 322 4.08 9.62 1.78
N ALA A 323 4.64 9.61 0.57
CA ALA A 323 6.07 9.80 0.33
C ALA A 323 6.38 11.28 0.10
N SER A 324 7.61 11.72 0.40
CA SER A 324 8.03 13.11 0.27
C SER A 324 9.47 13.24 -0.22
N GLU A 325 9.76 14.32 -0.97
CA GLU A 325 11.13 14.75 -1.27
C GLU A 325 11.80 15.45 -0.10
N ALA A 326 11.10 15.77 0.98
CA ALA A 326 11.71 16.35 2.18
C ALA A 326 12.75 15.40 2.82
N LYS A 327 13.79 15.95 3.43
CA LYS A 327 14.87 15.17 4.07
C LYS A 327 14.62 14.96 5.56
N ARG A 328 13.60 15.62 6.08
CA ARG A 328 13.12 15.54 7.47
C ARG A 328 11.63 15.84 7.54
N VAL A 329 11.03 15.61 8.68
CA VAL A 329 9.62 15.90 8.91
C VAL A 329 9.47 17.41 9.14
N ASP A 330 9.15 18.14 8.08
CA ASP A 330 8.96 19.59 8.08
C ASP A 330 7.70 20.01 7.29
N ALA A 331 7.58 21.30 6.97
CA ALA A 331 6.42 21.80 6.24
C ALA A 331 6.27 21.17 4.85
N GLN A 332 7.38 20.88 4.14
CA GLN A 332 7.36 20.22 2.83
C GLN A 332 6.77 18.80 2.97
N ALA A 333 7.26 18.02 3.92
CA ALA A 333 6.77 16.67 4.19
C ALA A 333 5.26 16.65 4.47
N GLY A 334 4.77 17.60 5.29
CA GLY A 334 3.35 17.72 5.60
C GLY A 334 2.49 18.09 4.41
N VAL A 335 2.93 19.04 3.56
CA VAL A 335 2.20 19.48 2.36
C VAL A 335 2.10 18.35 1.32
N GLU A 336 3.21 17.70 1.01
CA GLU A 336 3.27 16.62 0.04
C GLU A 336 2.44 15.42 0.49
N ALA A 337 2.57 14.98 1.75
CA ALA A 337 1.75 13.90 2.28
C ALA A 337 0.26 14.22 2.26
N ALA A 338 -0.13 15.43 2.69
CA ALA A 338 -1.54 15.81 2.75
C ALA A 338 -2.20 15.79 1.36
N LEU A 339 -1.51 16.31 0.34
CA LEU A 339 -1.97 16.30 -1.04
C LEU A 339 -2.12 14.87 -1.56
N GLN A 340 -1.07 14.07 -1.47
CA GLN A 340 -1.04 12.70 -1.99
C GLN A 340 -2.09 11.80 -1.32
N VAL A 341 -2.11 11.77 0.02
CA VAL A 341 -3.06 10.95 0.79
C VAL A 341 -4.50 11.31 0.47
N MET A 342 -4.81 12.61 0.38
CA MET A 342 -6.16 13.08 0.03
C MET A 342 -6.55 12.64 -1.38
N LEU A 343 -5.71 12.88 -2.38
CA LEU A 343 -6.02 12.56 -3.78
C LEU A 343 -6.10 11.05 -4.00
N SER A 344 -5.19 10.25 -3.44
CA SER A 344 -5.20 8.80 -3.55
C SER A 344 -6.45 8.19 -2.92
N ALA A 345 -6.83 8.66 -1.73
CA ALA A 345 -8.05 8.21 -1.05
C ALA A 345 -9.31 8.54 -1.83
N LEU A 346 -9.45 9.79 -2.28
CA LEU A 346 -10.64 10.26 -2.99
C LEU A 346 -10.75 9.70 -4.41
N SER A 347 -9.65 9.27 -5.03
CA SER A 347 -9.67 8.54 -6.31
C SER A 347 -10.10 7.07 -6.12
N GLY A 348 -10.09 6.54 -4.90
CA GLY A 348 -10.57 5.20 -4.55
C GLY A 348 -9.54 4.10 -4.79
N ALA A 349 -8.27 4.38 -4.53
CA ALA A 349 -7.24 3.34 -4.46
C ALA A 349 -7.58 2.36 -3.33
N SER A 350 -7.64 1.05 -3.63
CA SER A 350 -8.00 0.01 -2.65
C SER A 350 -6.92 -0.17 -1.59
N LEU A 351 -5.67 -0.07 -2.01
CA LEU A 351 -4.48 -0.09 -1.17
C LEU A 351 -3.63 1.14 -1.49
N VAL A 352 -3.01 1.71 -0.48
CA VAL A 352 -2.10 2.86 -0.61
C VAL A 352 -0.84 2.58 0.20
N HIS A 353 0.31 2.50 -0.45
CA HIS A 353 1.59 2.25 0.20
C HIS A 353 2.53 3.47 0.15
N ASP A 354 3.76 3.32 0.66
CA ASP A 354 4.83 4.31 0.77
C ASP A 354 4.62 5.38 1.86
N VAL A 355 3.65 5.16 2.75
CA VAL A 355 3.44 6.04 3.90
C VAL A 355 4.67 6.00 4.82
N GLY A 356 5.27 7.15 5.09
CA GLY A 356 6.45 7.25 5.97
C GLY A 356 7.78 7.39 5.23
N PHE A 357 7.78 7.57 3.90
CA PHE A 357 8.97 7.76 3.08
C PHE A 357 9.38 9.22 2.94
N LEU A 358 10.66 9.50 3.16
CA LEU A 358 11.33 10.77 2.90
C LEU A 358 12.38 10.59 1.79
N ASP A 359 12.88 11.70 1.22
CA ASP A 359 13.91 11.77 0.18
C ASP A 359 13.63 10.85 -1.02
N CYS A 360 12.43 10.96 -1.59
CA CYS A 360 12.04 10.14 -2.75
C CYS A 360 12.22 8.62 -2.48
N ALA A 361 11.62 8.13 -1.37
CA ALA A 361 11.67 6.74 -0.94
C ALA A 361 13.07 6.21 -0.57
N ASP A 362 14.01 7.08 -0.19
CA ASP A 362 15.34 6.67 0.28
C ASP A 362 15.46 6.59 1.81
N ILE A 363 14.60 7.31 2.56
CA ILE A 363 14.67 7.39 4.02
C ILE A 363 13.33 7.01 4.65
N GLY A 364 13.31 5.93 5.44
CA GLY A 364 12.19 5.55 6.29
C GLY A 364 12.16 6.35 7.60
N SER A 365 10.99 6.86 8.01
CA SER A 365 10.85 7.66 9.22
C SER A 365 9.60 7.29 10.02
N LEU A 366 9.80 6.80 11.25
CA LEU A 366 8.71 6.49 12.17
C LEU A 366 7.95 7.75 12.61
N SER A 367 8.63 8.87 12.79
CA SER A 367 7.98 10.15 13.09
C SER A 367 7.10 10.62 11.94
N TYR A 368 7.54 10.38 10.71
CA TYR A 368 6.73 10.68 9.53
C TYR A 368 5.52 9.74 9.39
N LEU A 369 5.65 8.47 9.74
CA LEU A 369 4.51 7.55 9.88
C LEU A 369 3.46 8.07 10.86
N VAL A 370 3.89 8.63 12.00
CA VAL A 370 2.98 9.23 12.99
C VAL A 370 2.26 10.47 12.43
N LEU A 371 2.97 11.30 11.64
CA LEU A 371 2.34 12.45 10.95
C LEU A 371 1.35 11.98 9.88
N ALA A 372 1.72 10.97 9.12
CA ALA A 372 0.88 10.42 8.07
C ALA A 372 -0.41 9.78 8.65
N ASP A 373 -0.34 9.08 9.79
CA ASP A 373 -1.52 8.59 10.52
C ASP A 373 -2.51 9.72 10.84
N GLU A 374 -1.99 10.87 11.28
CA GLU A 374 -2.81 12.07 11.54
C GLU A 374 -3.47 12.61 10.26
N ILE A 375 -2.70 12.71 9.17
CA ILE A 375 -3.20 13.16 7.85
C ILE A 375 -4.23 12.19 7.30
N ILE A 376 -4.00 10.89 7.41
CA ILE A 376 -4.95 9.85 6.99
C ILE A 376 -6.24 9.95 7.82
N GLY A 377 -6.14 10.21 9.13
CA GLY A 377 -7.31 10.45 9.99
C GLY A 377 -8.15 11.63 9.53
N MET A 378 -7.52 12.75 9.13
CA MET A 378 -8.21 13.89 8.51
C MET A 378 -8.90 13.48 7.20
N THR A 379 -8.20 12.74 6.36
CA THR A 379 -8.69 12.27 5.06
C THR A 379 -9.89 11.33 5.23
N LYS A 380 -9.81 10.37 6.15
CA LYS A 380 -10.93 9.45 6.47
C LYS A 380 -12.16 10.23 6.96
N ARG A 381 -11.97 11.35 7.70
CA ARG A 381 -13.09 12.23 8.06
C ARG A 381 -13.72 12.89 6.83
N VAL A 382 -12.92 13.33 5.86
CA VAL A 382 -13.44 13.89 4.59
C VAL A 382 -14.17 12.80 3.79
N MET A 383 -13.60 11.60 3.66
CA MET A 383 -14.21 10.46 2.96
C MET A 383 -15.58 10.07 3.53
N ARG A 384 -15.80 10.23 4.84
CA ARG A 384 -17.09 9.97 5.47
C ARG A 384 -18.21 10.86 4.90
N GLY A 385 -17.87 12.01 4.32
CA GLY A 385 -18.83 12.94 3.73
C GLY A 385 -19.74 13.59 4.78
N ILE A 386 -20.94 13.98 4.32
CA ILE A 386 -22.00 14.60 5.14
C ILE A 386 -23.25 13.74 4.99
N GLU A 387 -23.70 13.16 6.10
CA GLU A 387 -24.94 12.39 6.14
C GLU A 387 -26.15 13.35 6.12
N VAL A 388 -27.03 13.21 5.13
CA VAL A 388 -28.20 14.07 4.95
C VAL A 388 -29.49 13.25 5.08
N ASN A 389 -30.20 13.41 6.20
CA ASN A 389 -31.49 12.81 6.47
C ASN A 389 -32.24 13.64 7.54
N ALA A 390 -33.48 13.28 7.87
CA ALA A 390 -34.27 14.01 8.86
C ALA A 390 -33.62 14.11 10.24
N ASP A 391 -32.91 13.06 10.66
CA ASP A 391 -32.23 13.00 11.96
C ASP A 391 -30.98 13.89 12.02
N THR A 392 -30.29 14.09 10.90
CA THR A 392 -29.11 14.95 10.82
C THR A 392 -29.45 16.39 10.49
N ILE A 393 -30.57 16.66 9.78
CA ILE A 393 -31.08 18.00 9.51
C ILE A 393 -31.63 18.65 10.80
N MET A 394 -32.29 17.88 11.65
CA MET A 394 -32.82 18.35 12.98
C MET A 394 -33.70 19.60 12.90
N LEU A 395 -34.59 19.67 11.91
CA LEU A 395 -35.43 20.85 11.72
C LEU A 395 -36.27 21.20 12.97
N ASP A 396 -36.76 20.19 13.69
CA ASP A 396 -37.46 20.34 14.96
C ASP A 396 -36.63 21.03 16.04
N LEU A 397 -35.32 20.76 16.07
CA LEU A 397 -34.40 21.42 17.00
C LEU A 397 -34.10 22.85 16.54
N ILE A 398 -33.92 23.07 15.25
CA ILE A 398 -33.70 24.41 14.68
C ILE A 398 -34.90 25.31 14.98
N GLU A 399 -36.11 24.80 14.75
CA GLU A 399 -37.36 25.55 15.04
C GLU A 399 -37.47 25.89 16.52
N ARG A 400 -37.20 24.96 17.43
CA ARG A 400 -37.28 25.16 18.88
C ARG A 400 -36.25 26.16 19.38
N VAL A 401 -35.05 26.18 18.86
CA VAL A 401 -33.96 27.11 19.24
C VAL A 401 -34.22 28.50 18.65
N GLY A 402 -34.73 28.57 17.43
CA GLY A 402 -35.10 29.80 16.74
C GLY A 402 -33.91 30.67 16.30
N PRO A 403 -34.21 31.76 15.59
CA PRO A 403 -33.20 32.71 15.12
C PRO A 403 -32.43 33.35 16.29
N GLY A 404 -31.09 33.35 16.19
CA GLY A 404 -30.20 33.92 17.19
C GLY A 404 -29.99 33.05 18.44
N GLY A 405 -30.58 31.84 18.49
CA GLY A 405 -30.44 30.94 19.61
C GLY A 405 -29.12 30.19 19.61
N LEU A 406 -28.79 29.51 20.73
CA LEU A 406 -27.53 28.80 20.95
C LEU A 406 -27.76 27.27 20.94
N PHE A 407 -27.07 26.55 20.09
CA PHE A 407 -27.16 25.09 19.96
C PHE A 407 -26.20 24.32 20.87
N LEU A 408 -25.16 24.95 21.41
CA LEU A 408 -24.15 24.30 22.24
C LEU A 408 -24.72 23.63 23.51
N ASN A 409 -25.77 24.20 24.06
CA ASN A 409 -26.48 23.72 25.27
C ASN A 409 -27.56 22.67 24.96
N GLN A 410 -27.75 22.27 23.69
CA GLN A 410 -28.76 21.30 23.31
C GLN A 410 -28.18 19.88 23.37
N ALA A 411 -28.72 19.03 24.25
CA ALA A 411 -28.19 17.68 24.49
C ALA A 411 -28.08 16.83 23.23
N ARG A 412 -29.07 16.91 22.31
CA ARG A 412 -29.04 16.18 21.03
C ARG A 412 -27.90 16.65 20.13
N SER A 413 -27.64 17.96 20.03
CA SER A 413 -26.52 18.52 19.31
C SER A 413 -25.18 18.10 19.95
N ALA A 414 -25.08 18.23 21.27
CA ALA A 414 -23.86 17.86 22.01
C ALA A 414 -23.51 16.38 21.88
N SER A 415 -24.49 15.47 21.80
CA SER A 415 -24.27 14.02 21.66
C SER A 415 -23.57 13.66 20.33
N LEU A 416 -23.73 14.49 19.29
CA LEU A 416 -23.14 14.26 17.97
C LEU A 416 -21.73 14.84 17.80
N CYS A 417 -21.28 15.68 18.73
CA CYS A 417 -20.00 16.37 18.62
C CYS A 417 -18.84 15.40 18.34
N ARG A 418 -18.76 14.28 19.08
CA ARG A 418 -17.69 13.26 18.87
C ARG A 418 -17.83 12.48 17.58
N LYS A 419 -19.05 12.35 17.04
CA LYS A 419 -19.29 11.69 15.75
C LYS A 419 -18.93 12.61 14.59
N GLU A 420 -19.29 13.88 14.67
CA GLU A 420 -19.16 14.84 13.58
C GLU A 420 -17.80 15.52 13.52
N ALA A 421 -17.20 15.82 14.67
CA ALA A 421 -15.91 16.49 14.73
C ALA A 421 -14.76 15.49 14.77
N TRP A 422 -13.83 15.61 13.83
CA TRP A 422 -12.53 14.93 13.93
C TRP A 422 -11.67 15.67 14.97
N VAL A 423 -11.05 14.92 15.87
CA VAL A 423 -10.19 15.47 16.93
C VAL A 423 -8.74 15.07 16.61
N PRO A 424 -7.83 16.04 16.49
CA PRO A 424 -6.41 15.76 16.25
C PRO A 424 -5.76 15.05 17.45
N SER A 425 -4.76 14.22 17.16
CA SER A 425 -3.95 13.55 18.18
C SER A 425 -2.55 14.16 18.32
N VAL A 426 -2.12 14.90 17.31
CA VAL A 426 -0.82 15.57 17.24
C VAL A 426 -0.96 17.06 16.90
N LEU A 427 -1.84 17.40 15.93
CA LEU A 427 -2.02 18.78 15.50
C LEU A 427 -2.72 19.60 16.58
N ASP A 428 -2.22 20.80 16.85
CA ASP A 428 -2.73 21.69 17.88
C ASP A 428 -3.89 22.56 17.36
N ARG A 429 -4.91 22.77 18.21
CA ARG A 429 -6.05 23.67 17.98
C ARG A 429 -6.30 24.59 19.18
N ASP A 430 -5.37 24.60 20.14
CA ASP A 430 -5.50 25.49 21.30
C ASP A 430 -5.36 26.97 20.88
N PRO A 431 -6.07 27.88 21.56
CA PRO A 431 -5.76 29.30 21.47
C PRO A 431 -4.29 29.57 21.86
N TYR A 432 -3.66 30.56 21.23
CA TYR A 432 -2.26 30.87 21.40
C TYR A 432 -1.79 30.92 22.87
N ASN A 433 -2.54 31.60 23.74
CA ASN A 433 -2.24 31.72 25.17
C ASN A 433 -2.35 30.38 25.95
N ILE A 434 -3.11 29.43 25.46
CA ILE A 434 -3.19 28.08 26.04
C ILE A 434 -1.97 27.26 25.57
N TRP A 435 -1.69 27.28 24.27
CA TRP A 435 -0.51 26.65 23.68
C TRP A 435 0.78 27.12 24.34
N GLU A 436 0.95 28.45 24.54
CA GLU A 436 2.11 29.02 25.23
C GLU A 436 2.25 28.51 26.66
N ARG A 437 1.14 28.48 27.44
CA ARG A 437 1.14 27.93 28.81
C ARG A 437 1.44 26.44 28.87
N LYS A 438 1.16 25.69 27.81
CA LYS A 438 1.49 24.25 27.69
C LYS A 438 2.94 24.01 27.26
N GLY A 439 3.75 25.06 27.08
CA GLY A 439 5.16 24.95 26.76
C GLY A 439 5.51 25.14 25.30
N SER A 440 4.61 25.70 24.48
CA SER A 440 4.85 26.09 23.08
C SER A 440 5.38 24.94 22.21
N GLN A 441 4.82 23.74 22.42
CA GLN A 441 5.27 22.52 21.73
C GLN A 441 5.07 22.65 20.22
N THR A 442 6.14 22.36 19.45
CA THR A 442 6.06 22.28 18.00
C THR A 442 5.46 20.94 17.56
N THR A 443 4.99 20.87 16.32
CA THR A 443 4.47 19.60 15.73
C THR A 443 5.53 18.50 15.76
N GLU A 444 6.79 18.80 15.44
CA GLU A 444 7.91 17.86 15.49
C GLU A 444 8.09 17.26 16.90
N GLN A 445 8.04 18.11 17.94
CA GLN A 445 8.12 17.65 19.33
C GLN A 445 6.93 16.78 19.73
N ALA A 446 5.73 17.11 19.27
CA ALA A 446 4.53 16.33 19.53
C ALA A 446 4.58 14.94 18.84
N LEU A 447 5.09 14.89 17.60
CA LEU A 447 5.32 13.64 16.85
C LEU A 447 6.33 12.75 17.57
N THR A 448 7.47 13.31 17.98
CA THR A 448 8.50 12.57 18.72
C THR A 448 7.95 12.05 20.04
N ALA A 449 7.24 12.87 20.81
CA ALA A 449 6.63 12.44 22.06
C ALA A 449 5.60 11.30 21.88
N LYS A 450 4.75 11.37 20.84
CA LYS A 450 3.79 10.30 20.51
C LYS A 450 4.53 9.03 20.09
N LEU A 451 5.57 9.13 19.22
CA LEU A 451 6.39 8.02 18.80
C LEU A 451 7.04 7.32 19.98
N MET A 452 7.77 8.05 20.84
CA MET A 452 8.47 7.49 22.00
C MET A 452 7.50 6.83 22.98
N ARG A 453 6.30 7.39 23.17
CA ARG A 453 5.26 6.76 23.97
C ARG A 453 4.82 5.43 23.35
N ILE A 454 4.58 5.35 22.04
CA ILE A 454 4.23 4.10 21.35
C ILE A 454 5.32 3.06 21.55
N LEU A 455 6.56 3.39 21.26
CA LEU A 455 7.70 2.48 21.42
C LEU A 455 7.90 2.01 22.88
N GLY A 456 7.59 2.88 23.85
CA GLY A 456 7.68 2.55 25.27
C GLY A 456 6.55 1.66 25.79
N THR A 457 5.32 1.85 25.33
CA THR A 457 4.13 1.28 25.98
C THR A 457 3.35 0.27 25.14
N HIS A 458 3.35 0.40 23.80
CA HIS A 458 2.58 -0.50 22.95
C HIS A 458 3.27 -1.84 22.77
N ARG A 459 2.52 -2.92 22.98
CA ARG A 459 2.97 -4.30 22.76
C ARG A 459 1.82 -5.06 22.11
N PRO A 460 1.99 -5.51 20.86
CA PRO A 460 1.02 -6.42 20.23
C PRO A 460 0.88 -7.73 21.02
N ALA A 461 -0.22 -8.43 20.83
CA ALA A 461 -0.38 -9.75 21.44
C ALA A 461 0.77 -10.68 20.97
N PRO A 462 1.43 -11.43 21.87
CA PRO A 462 2.52 -12.31 21.48
C PRO A 462 2.03 -13.45 20.57
N LEU A 463 2.92 -13.95 19.73
CA LEU A 463 2.69 -15.19 18.99
C LEU A 463 2.61 -16.38 19.95
N ALA A 464 1.89 -17.43 19.56
CA ALA A 464 1.93 -18.71 20.27
C ALA A 464 3.36 -19.29 20.26
N ALA A 465 3.77 -19.90 21.35
CA ALA A 465 5.15 -20.40 21.51
C ALA A 465 5.54 -21.43 20.42
N ASP A 466 4.59 -22.26 19.96
CA ASP A 466 4.82 -23.21 18.87
C ASP A 466 5.08 -22.50 17.53
N ALA A 467 4.35 -21.43 17.25
CA ALA A 467 4.57 -20.61 16.06
C ALA A 467 5.92 -19.91 16.10
N GLN A 468 6.31 -19.30 17.24
CA GLN A 468 7.63 -18.69 17.42
C GLN A 468 8.77 -19.69 17.18
N LYS A 469 8.64 -20.91 17.73
CA LYS A 469 9.63 -21.97 17.52
C LYS A 469 9.74 -22.33 16.03
N LYS A 470 8.62 -22.54 15.35
CA LYS A 470 8.61 -22.87 13.91
C LYS A 470 9.24 -21.76 13.08
N ILE A 471 8.92 -20.50 13.37
CA ILE A 471 9.53 -19.34 12.69
C ILE A 471 11.05 -19.34 12.89
N SER A 472 11.52 -19.55 14.11
CA SER A 472 12.97 -19.64 14.40
C SER A 472 13.65 -20.80 13.67
N ASP A 473 13.00 -21.96 13.57
CA ASP A 473 13.52 -23.10 12.81
C ASP A 473 13.59 -22.81 11.29
N ILE A 474 12.59 -22.12 10.74
CA ILE A 474 12.58 -21.70 9.33
C ILE A 474 13.72 -20.71 9.05
N LEU A 475 13.91 -19.70 9.91
CA LEU A 475 15.03 -18.75 9.80
C LEU A 475 16.37 -19.46 9.79
N ARG A 476 16.62 -20.37 10.74
CA ARG A 476 17.86 -21.16 10.80
C ARG A 476 18.09 -21.96 9.53
N LEU A 477 17.05 -22.62 8.99
CA LEU A 477 17.16 -23.41 7.75
C LEU A 477 17.45 -22.51 6.53
N ALA A 478 16.86 -21.31 6.47
CA ALA A 478 17.14 -20.33 5.45
C ALA A 478 18.58 -19.84 5.49
N GLU A 479 19.11 -19.57 6.69
CA GLU A 479 20.52 -19.21 6.91
C GLU A 479 21.47 -20.33 6.46
N GLU A 480 21.22 -21.57 6.88
CA GLU A 480 22.03 -22.75 6.49
C GLU A 480 22.03 -22.96 4.96
N ARG A 481 20.91 -22.71 4.29
CA ARG A 481 20.80 -22.79 2.83
C ARG A 481 21.66 -21.74 2.16
N GLU A 482 21.64 -20.50 2.66
CA GLU A 482 22.38 -19.39 2.09
C GLU A 482 23.90 -19.54 2.28
N VAL A 483 24.36 -20.02 3.44
CA VAL A 483 25.77 -20.34 3.68
C VAL A 483 26.27 -21.37 2.67
N LYS A 484 25.54 -22.48 2.47
CA LYS A 484 25.90 -23.49 1.46
C LYS A 484 25.96 -22.97 0.04
N ARG A 485 25.18 -21.95 -0.29
CA ARG A 485 25.13 -21.31 -1.60
C ARG A 485 26.33 -20.40 -1.86
N GLN A 486 26.90 -19.82 -0.79
CA GLN A 486 28.10 -18.97 -0.85
C GLN A 486 29.40 -19.79 -0.90
N ASP A 487 29.38 -21.01 -0.34
CA ASP A 487 30.54 -21.91 -0.27
C ASP A 487 30.71 -22.81 -1.54
N GLY A 488 29.71 -22.88 -2.43
CA GLY A 488 29.69 -23.69 -3.64
C GLY A 488 29.72 -22.87 -4.92
#